data_163c55180bc94ca347a82e0dc5c26998
#
_entry.id   163c55180bc94ca347a82e0dc5c26998
#
_cell.length_a   1.000
_cell.length_b   1.000
_cell.length_c   1.000
_cell.angle_alpha   90.00
_cell.angle_beta   90.00
_cell.angle_gamma   90.00
#
_symmetry.space_group_name_H-M   'P 1'
#
loop_
_entity.id
_entity.type
_entity.pdbx_description
1 polymer ?
#
loop_
_entity_poly.entity_id
_entity_poly.type
_entity_poly.pdbx_seq_one_letter_code
_entity_poly.pdbx_strand_id
1 'polypeptide(L)'
;MKLTTDVPGQSPVIWEWMNRQTRLPWSSDLRCIASMREDGTIACAVGYNAWTEQTCWMHVAFDHEHSLTRSLWRAAFEYPFITCGKTAVYGLTPKHLEEALSMNRKLGFKEIAQTIDCVMFEMKVEDCRWLKGAKDGR
;
A
#
# COMPACT_ATOMS: atom_id res chain seq x y z
N MET A 1 2.70 11.21 13.37
CA MET A 1 3.64 10.93 12.27
C MET A 1 3.23 11.70 11.02
N LYS A 2 4.20 12.11 10.25
CA LYS A 2 3.97 12.91 9.07
C LYS A 2 4.01 12.02 7.83
N LEU A 3 3.03 12.19 6.92
CA LEU A 3 3.02 11.49 5.64
C LEU A 3 3.88 12.23 4.62
N THR A 4 4.70 11.48 3.91
CA THR A 4 5.55 11.99 2.84
C THR A 4 5.19 11.23 1.57
N THR A 5 4.84 11.97 0.53
CA THR A 5 4.51 11.35 -0.76
C THR A 5 5.76 11.18 -1.60
N ASP A 6 5.64 10.35 -2.62
CA ASP A 6 6.71 10.15 -3.57
C ASP A 6 7.02 11.44 -4.30
N VAL A 7 8.29 11.85 -4.23
CA VAL A 7 8.81 13.00 -4.95
C VAL A 7 9.99 12.50 -5.80
N PRO A 8 10.19 13.00 -7.01
CA PRO A 8 11.34 12.58 -7.81
C PRO A 8 12.63 12.60 -6.99
N GLY A 9 13.33 11.49 -7.00
CA GLY A 9 14.57 11.31 -6.26
C GLY A 9 14.43 10.75 -4.85
N GLN A 10 13.22 10.67 -4.30
CA GLN A 10 13.00 10.09 -2.95
C GLN A 10 12.58 8.64 -2.98
N SER A 11 11.95 8.18 -4.06
CA SER A 11 11.49 6.80 -4.16
C SER A 11 12.59 5.77 -3.89
N PRO A 12 13.84 5.95 -4.38
CA PRO A 12 14.90 4.98 -4.06
C PRO A 12 15.17 4.85 -2.57
N VAL A 13 15.09 5.94 -1.80
CA VAL A 13 15.31 5.90 -0.35
C VAL A 13 14.19 5.13 0.34
N ILE A 14 12.95 5.42 -0.01
CA ILE A 14 11.80 4.72 0.54
C ILE A 14 11.83 3.25 0.11
N TRP A 15 12.12 2.99 -1.15
CA TRP A 15 12.25 1.62 -1.66
C TRP A 15 13.31 0.82 -0.91
N GLU A 16 14.46 1.40 -0.65
CA GLU A 16 15.52 0.70 0.08
C GLU A 16 15.03 0.25 1.46
N TRP A 17 14.31 1.14 2.16
CA TRP A 17 13.73 0.80 3.44
C TRP A 17 12.70 -0.32 3.31
N MET A 18 11.79 -0.23 2.33
CA MET A 18 10.78 -1.26 2.07
C MET A 18 11.43 -2.59 1.72
N ASN A 19 12.48 -2.57 0.90
CA ASN A 19 13.16 -3.78 0.49
C ASN A 19 13.81 -4.50 1.68
N ARG A 20 14.31 -3.77 2.65
CA ARG A 20 14.84 -4.38 3.87
C ARG A 20 13.74 -5.04 4.70
N GLN A 21 12.51 -4.50 4.65
CA GLN A 21 11.39 -5.03 5.43
C GLN A 21 10.70 -6.20 4.73
N THR A 22 10.51 -6.13 3.42
CA THR A 22 9.65 -7.07 2.69
C THR A 22 10.28 -7.67 1.43
N ARG A 23 11.50 -7.29 1.11
CA ARG A 23 12.18 -7.73 -0.13
C ARG A 23 11.39 -7.36 -1.38
N LEU A 24 11.11 -6.08 -1.55
CA LEU A 24 10.44 -5.58 -2.72
C LEU A 24 11.45 -5.29 -3.83
N PRO A 25 11.40 -6.01 -4.97
CA PRO A 25 12.32 -5.72 -6.08
C PRO A 25 12.11 -4.31 -6.63
N TRP A 26 13.19 -3.67 -7.05
CA TRP A 26 13.10 -2.36 -7.67
C TRP A 26 12.39 -2.45 -9.02
N SER A 27 11.54 -1.47 -9.30
CA SER A 27 11.00 -1.26 -10.64
C SER A 27 11.00 0.25 -10.93
N SER A 28 11.19 0.61 -12.18
CA SER A 28 11.29 2.01 -12.58
C SER A 28 9.97 2.77 -12.45
N ASP A 29 8.85 2.06 -12.37
CA ASP A 29 7.52 2.65 -12.23
C ASP A 29 7.06 2.74 -10.77
N LEU A 30 7.92 2.38 -9.82
CA LEU A 30 7.57 2.39 -8.39
C LEU A 30 7.28 3.81 -7.90
N ARG A 31 6.15 3.97 -7.22
CA ARG A 31 5.75 5.18 -6.52
C ARG A 31 5.50 4.83 -5.08
N CYS A 32 5.94 5.67 -4.14
CA CYS A 32 5.84 5.37 -2.73
C CYS A 32 5.27 6.52 -1.93
N ILE A 33 4.56 6.16 -0.86
CA ILE A 33 4.26 7.10 0.21
C ILE A 33 4.83 6.51 1.50
N ALA A 34 5.21 7.36 2.43
CA ALA A 34 5.79 6.90 3.69
C ALA A 34 5.26 7.73 4.85
N SER A 35 5.13 7.08 5.98
CA SER A 35 4.82 7.72 7.25
C SER A 35 6.12 7.90 8.01
N MET A 36 6.44 9.16 8.34
CA MET A 36 7.73 9.53 8.94
C MET A 36 7.53 9.90 10.40
N ARG A 37 8.42 9.44 11.25
CA ARG A 37 8.50 9.88 12.63
C ARG A 37 9.16 11.24 12.72
N GLU A 38 9.02 11.91 13.87
CA GLU A 38 9.64 13.22 14.09
C GLU A 38 11.16 13.18 13.96
N ASP A 39 11.77 12.04 14.29
CA ASP A 39 13.23 11.88 14.19
C ASP A 39 13.71 11.64 12.74
N GLY A 40 12.78 11.64 11.77
CA GLY A 40 13.12 11.44 10.36
C GLY A 40 13.17 10.00 9.92
N THR A 41 12.91 9.03 10.79
CA THR A 41 12.88 7.63 10.39
C THR A 41 11.54 7.25 9.79
N ILE A 42 11.56 6.27 8.89
CA ILE A 42 10.34 5.76 8.27
C ILE A 42 9.70 4.74 9.21
N ALA A 43 8.40 4.90 9.48
CA ALA A 43 7.64 3.95 10.29
C ALA A 43 6.91 2.94 9.42
N CYS A 44 6.41 3.39 8.28
CA CYS A 44 5.61 2.58 7.38
C CYS A 44 5.71 3.18 5.97
N ALA A 45 5.62 2.35 4.98
CA ALA A 45 5.61 2.81 3.59
C ALA A 45 4.69 1.94 2.75
N VAL A 46 4.10 2.56 1.73
CA VAL A 46 3.27 1.87 0.75
C VAL A 46 3.85 2.19 -0.62
N GLY A 47 4.12 1.14 -1.39
CA GLY A 47 4.67 1.26 -2.73
C GLY A 47 3.67 0.75 -3.76
N TYR A 48 3.69 1.36 -4.94
CA TYR A 48 2.79 1.01 -6.04
C TYR A 48 3.62 0.82 -7.29
N ASN A 49 3.38 -0.27 -8.00
CA ASN A 49 4.06 -0.55 -9.26
C ASN A 49 3.14 -1.32 -10.21
N ALA A 50 3.70 -1.73 -11.33
CA ALA A 50 2.97 -2.45 -12.38
C ALA A 50 1.70 -1.68 -12.78
N TRP A 51 1.88 -0.38 -13.02
CA TRP A 51 0.80 0.51 -13.42
C TRP A 51 0.29 0.16 -14.81
N THR A 52 -1.04 0.01 -14.91
CA THR A 52 -1.74 -0.08 -16.18
C THR A 52 -2.69 1.10 -16.30
N GLU A 53 -3.47 1.14 -17.35
CA GLU A 53 -4.46 2.21 -17.51
C GLU A 53 -5.43 2.28 -16.33
N GLN A 54 -5.86 1.14 -15.80
CA GLN A 54 -6.90 1.08 -14.78
C GLN A 54 -6.46 0.52 -13.44
N THR A 55 -5.28 -0.06 -13.34
CA THR A 55 -4.87 -0.77 -12.14
C THR A 55 -3.44 -0.51 -11.74
N CYS A 56 -3.10 -0.90 -10.54
CA CYS A 56 -1.72 -1.03 -10.08
C CYS A 56 -1.64 -2.07 -8.97
N TRP A 57 -0.43 -2.44 -8.60
CA TRP A 57 -0.16 -3.33 -7.48
C TRP A 57 0.34 -2.53 -6.29
N MET A 58 -0.10 -2.93 -5.10
CA MET A 58 0.20 -2.23 -3.86
C MET A 58 1.00 -3.13 -2.93
N HIS A 59 2.05 -2.56 -2.32
CA HIS A 59 2.94 -3.25 -1.40
C HIS A 59 3.02 -2.42 -0.12
N VAL A 60 2.96 -3.08 1.03
CA VAL A 60 3.00 -2.41 2.33
C VAL A 60 4.15 -2.95 3.15
N ALA A 61 4.91 -2.05 3.76
CA ALA A 61 5.98 -2.40 4.68
C ALA A 61 5.88 -1.53 5.93
N PHE A 62 6.09 -2.12 7.09
CA PHE A 62 6.04 -1.40 8.37
C PHE A 62 7.02 -2.05 9.34
N ASP A 63 7.52 -1.26 10.27
CA ASP A 63 8.42 -1.78 11.31
C ASP A 63 7.67 -2.17 12.59
N HIS A 64 6.46 -1.63 12.77
CA HIS A 64 5.63 -1.91 13.93
C HIS A 64 4.17 -1.73 13.57
N GLU A 65 3.30 -2.62 14.04
CA GLU A 65 1.87 -2.57 13.69
C GLU A 65 1.19 -1.27 14.12
N HIS A 66 1.69 -0.61 15.18
CA HIS A 66 1.15 0.68 15.62
C HIS A 66 1.39 1.79 14.61
N SER A 67 2.25 1.56 13.63
CA SER A 67 2.49 2.51 12.53
C SER A 67 1.36 2.52 11.51
N LEU A 68 0.48 1.52 11.55
CA LEU A 68 -0.60 1.35 10.58
C LEU A 68 -1.84 2.12 11.06
N THR A 69 -1.91 3.40 10.72
CA THR A 69 -2.98 4.29 11.18
C THR A 69 -4.07 4.45 10.13
N ARG A 70 -5.22 4.97 10.55
CA ARG A 70 -6.32 5.28 9.61
C ARG A 70 -5.90 6.31 8.56
N SER A 71 -5.16 7.33 8.98
CA SER A 71 -4.70 8.36 8.05
C SER A 71 -3.74 7.79 7.01
N LEU A 72 -2.91 6.82 7.40
CA LEU A 72 -2.08 6.11 6.44
C LEU A 72 -2.93 5.37 5.41
N TRP A 73 -3.91 4.57 5.87
CA TRP A 73 -4.74 3.79 4.95
C TRP A 73 -5.55 4.69 4.02
N ARG A 74 -6.07 5.80 4.53
CA ARG A 74 -6.75 6.77 3.68
C ARG A 74 -5.83 7.28 2.59
N ALA A 75 -4.64 7.73 2.94
CA ALA A 75 -3.65 8.21 1.98
C ALA A 75 -3.26 7.11 1.01
N ALA A 76 -3.09 5.88 1.51
CA ALA A 76 -2.67 4.75 0.70
C ALA A 76 -3.68 4.41 -0.40
N PHE A 77 -4.97 4.59 -0.16
CA PHE A 77 -6.00 4.32 -1.15
C PHE A 77 -6.37 5.57 -1.96
N GLU A 78 -6.28 6.75 -1.37
CA GLU A 78 -6.52 7.99 -2.13
C GLU A 78 -5.53 8.16 -3.28
N TYR A 79 -4.29 7.76 -3.08
CA TYR A 79 -3.28 7.95 -4.11
C TYR A 79 -3.62 7.21 -5.41
N PRO A 80 -3.80 5.88 -5.41
CA PRO A 80 -4.13 5.20 -6.66
C PRO A 80 -5.53 5.53 -7.16
N PHE A 81 -6.52 5.63 -6.30
CA PHE A 81 -7.91 5.76 -6.73
C PHE A 81 -8.29 7.19 -7.10
N ILE A 82 -7.89 8.17 -6.29
CA ILE A 82 -8.29 9.56 -6.50
C ILE A 82 -7.24 10.31 -7.31
N THR A 83 -5.99 10.27 -6.87
CA THR A 83 -4.92 11.02 -7.52
C THR A 83 -4.59 10.44 -8.90
N CYS A 84 -4.52 9.11 -9.02
CA CYS A 84 -4.15 8.46 -10.27
C CYS A 84 -5.34 7.93 -11.07
N GLY A 85 -6.55 7.99 -10.51
CA GLY A 85 -7.77 7.60 -11.22
C GLY A 85 -7.90 6.12 -11.55
N LYS A 86 -7.26 5.26 -10.75
CA LYS A 86 -7.35 3.81 -10.99
C LYS A 86 -8.67 3.24 -10.49
N THR A 87 -9.07 2.11 -11.05
CA THR A 87 -10.35 1.46 -10.71
C THR A 87 -10.15 0.27 -9.78
N ALA A 88 -8.94 -0.29 -9.73
CA ALA A 88 -8.64 -1.39 -8.81
C ALA A 88 -7.16 -1.41 -8.45
N VAL A 89 -6.86 -1.92 -7.25
CA VAL A 89 -5.50 -2.20 -6.82
C VAL A 89 -5.42 -3.67 -6.41
N TYR A 90 -4.24 -4.26 -6.62
CA TYR A 90 -3.98 -5.67 -6.34
C TYR A 90 -2.85 -5.82 -5.34
N GLY A 91 -2.88 -6.92 -4.60
CA GLY A 91 -1.80 -7.32 -3.73
C GLY A 91 -1.54 -8.80 -3.86
N LEU A 92 -0.31 -9.22 -3.66
CA LEU A 92 0.10 -10.61 -3.67
C LEU A 92 0.80 -10.90 -2.35
N THR A 93 0.27 -11.85 -1.58
CA THR A 93 0.77 -12.12 -0.23
C THR A 93 1.11 -13.60 -0.09
N PRO A 94 2.33 -13.92 0.36
CA PRO A 94 2.70 -15.32 0.62
C PRO A 94 1.76 -15.98 1.63
N LYS A 95 1.38 -17.23 1.37
CA LYS A 95 0.43 -17.96 2.20
C LYS A 95 0.92 -18.19 3.62
N HIS A 96 2.25 -18.24 3.84
CA HIS A 96 2.80 -18.45 5.17
C HIS A 96 2.74 -17.21 6.06
N LEU A 97 2.43 -16.04 5.50
CA LEU A 97 2.34 -14.79 6.26
C LEU A 97 0.90 -14.55 6.71
N GLU A 98 0.46 -15.32 7.71
CA GLU A 98 -0.94 -15.28 8.17
C GLU A 98 -1.38 -13.91 8.65
N GLU A 99 -0.51 -13.17 9.33
CA GLU A 99 -0.84 -11.83 9.80
C GLU A 99 -1.08 -10.86 8.65
N ALA A 100 -0.30 -10.96 7.58
CA ALA A 100 -0.49 -10.13 6.40
C ALA A 100 -1.78 -10.50 5.67
N LEU A 101 -2.10 -11.79 5.57
CA LEU A 101 -3.37 -12.23 5.00
C LEU A 101 -4.55 -11.68 5.78
N SER A 102 -4.49 -11.77 7.12
CA SER A 102 -5.53 -11.26 8.00
C SER A 102 -5.68 -9.75 7.84
N MET A 103 -4.57 -9.03 7.78
CA MET A 103 -4.57 -7.57 7.58
C MET A 103 -5.26 -7.20 6.28
N ASN A 104 -4.94 -7.88 5.19
CA ASN A 104 -5.53 -7.58 3.88
C ASN A 104 -7.05 -7.78 3.90
N ARG A 105 -7.52 -8.84 4.56
CA ARG A 105 -8.95 -9.09 4.69
C ARG A 105 -9.64 -8.01 5.51
N LYS A 106 -9.02 -7.59 6.61
CA LYS A 106 -9.55 -6.52 7.46
C LYS A 106 -9.59 -5.17 6.76
N LEU A 107 -8.62 -4.92 5.88
CA LEU A 107 -8.62 -3.70 5.07
C LEU A 107 -9.78 -3.68 4.07
N GLY A 108 -10.30 -4.83 3.69
CA GLY A 108 -11.40 -4.94 2.74
C GLY A 108 -11.01 -5.53 1.39
N PHE A 109 -9.77 -5.99 1.24
CA PHE A 109 -9.36 -6.70 0.04
C PHE A 109 -10.12 -8.01 -0.09
N LYS A 110 -10.47 -8.36 -1.31
CA LYS A 110 -11.09 -9.64 -1.62
C LYS A 110 -10.05 -10.57 -2.22
N GLU A 111 -10.07 -11.82 -1.76
CA GLU A 111 -9.24 -12.87 -2.31
C GLU A 111 -9.82 -13.30 -3.65
N ILE A 112 -9.07 -13.19 -4.73
CA ILE A 112 -9.56 -13.48 -6.07
C ILE A 112 -8.88 -14.68 -6.73
N ALA A 113 -7.68 -15.05 -6.28
CA ALA A 113 -6.94 -16.17 -6.86
C ALA A 113 -5.87 -16.63 -5.89
N GLN A 114 -5.32 -17.81 -6.15
CA GLN A 114 -4.19 -18.35 -5.41
C GLN A 114 -3.19 -18.94 -6.39
N THR A 115 -1.92 -18.78 -6.07
CA THR A 115 -0.85 -19.54 -6.68
C THR A 115 -0.44 -20.65 -5.71
N ILE A 116 0.60 -21.40 -6.04
CA ILE A 116 1.05 -22.48 -5.16
C ILE A 116 1.49 -21.95 -3.78
N ASP A 117 2.03 -20.74 -3.71
CA ASP A 117 2.59 -20.17 -2.48
C ASP A 117 2.04 -18.81 -2.09
N CYS A 118 1.15 -18.21 -2.89
CA CYS A 118 0.64 -16.86 -2.64
C CYS A 118 -0.88 -16.78 -2.79
N VAL A 119 -1.45 -15.74 -2.17
CA VAL A 119 -2.85 -15.34 -2.34
C VAL A 119 -2.88 -13.99 -3.03
N MET A 120 -3.71 -13.87 -4.07
CA MET A 120 -3.92 -12.62 -4.78
C MET A 120 -5.17 -11.93 -4.28
N PHE A 121 -5.03 -10.64 -3.94
CA PHE A 121 -6.10 -9.81 -3.43
C PHE A 121 -6.44 -8.69 -4.40
N GLU A 122 -7.68 -8.27 -4.36
CA GLU A 122 -8.18 -7.16 -5.19
C GLU A 122 -9.01 -6.21 -4.34
N MET A 123 -8.81 -4.89 -4.55
CA MET A 123 -9.67 -3.85 -4.00
C MET A 123 -10.16 -2.99 -5.15
N LYS A 124 -11.45 -3.02 -5.40
CA LYS A 124 -12.07 -2.12 -6.38
C LYS A 124 -12.41 -0.80 -5.72
N VAL A 125 -12.38 0.28 -6.50
CA VAL A 125 -12.63 1.62 -5.96
C VAL A 125 -14.01 1.72 -5.29
N GLU A 126 -15.02 1.10 -5.88
CA GLU A 126 -16.40 1.16 -5.32
C GLU A 126 -16.52 0.41 -3.99
N ASP A 127 -15.61 -0.51 -3.70
CA ASP A 127 -15.63 -1.29 -2.46
C ASP A 127 -14.71 -0.73 -1.38
N CYS A 128 -14.01 0.35 -1.67
CA CYS A 128 -13.00 0.90 -0.76
C CYS A 128 -13.66 1.80 0.31
N ARG A 129 -13.83 1.26 1.52
CA ARG A 129 -14.44 2.02 2.63
C ARG A 129 -13.56 3.17 3.13
N TRP A 130 -12.27 3.14 2.85
CA TRP A 130 -11.35 4.19 3.30
C TRP A 130 -11.62 5.52 2.61
N LEU A 131 -12.08 5.47 1.36
CA LEU A 131 -12.51 6.66 0.62
C LEU A 131 -13.86 7.14 1.09
N LYS A 132 -14.76 6.21 1.40
CA LYS A 132 -16.08 6.53 1.92
C LYS A 132 -15.98 7.25 3.25
N GLY A 133 -15.06 6.80 4.13
CA GLY A 133 -14.81 7.46 5.40
C GLY A 133 -14.30 8.88 5.22
N ALA A 134 -13.41 9.10 4.25
CA ALA A 134 -12.92 10.43 3.93
C ALA A 134 -14.03 11.31 3.41
N LYS A 135 -14.91 10.76 2.58
CA LYS A 135 -16.05 11.45 2.02
C LYS A 135 -17.08 11.78 3.08
N ASP A 136 -17.29 10.86 4.00
CA ASP A 136 -18.27 11.02 5.07
C ASP A 136 -17.74 11.88 6.21
N GLY A 137 -16.44 12.00 6.34
CA GLY A 137 -15.80 12.89 7.29
C GLY A 137 -16.02 14.37 7.00
N ARG A 138 -16.71 14.60 5.96
CA ARG A 138 -17.20 15.90 5.55
C ARG A 138 -18.03 16.56 6.61
#